data_a9fd4292c9734ff28c36be1f39e975b6
#
_entry.id   a9fd4292c9734ff28c36be1f39e975b6
#
_cell.length_a   1.000
_cell.length_b   1.000
_cell.length_c   1.000
_cell.angle_alpha   90.00
_cell.angle_beta   90.00
_cell.angle_gamma   90.00
#
_symmetry.space_group_name_H-M   'P 1'
#
loop_
_entity.id
_entity.type
_entity.pdbx_description
1 polymer ?
#
loop_
_entity_poly.entity_id
_entity_poly.type
_entity_poly.pdbx_seq_one_letter_code
_entity_poly.pdbx_strand_id
1 'polypeptide(L)'
;VSYNSDLIYPNGSSGMARIAVPLEEAKVLPATISSWAVNPRDYEFNSTMTISIDSRADFDGDFVGVFVGSECRGIAERREFIIDGSYNYSVMVYSNVEGEKLTFKYYSSLDGEVISYGETLEFAANENYGNGLSTFGLSRETGKYGQPISYGISKAYPNPFNPVTSF
;
A
#
# COMPACT_ATOMS: atom_id res chain seq x y z
N VAL A 1 30.92 -11.51 4.21
CA VAL A 1 29.94 -12.61 4.12
C VAL A 1 30.76 -13.86 3.84
N SER A 2 30.92 -14.72 4.84
CA SER A 2 31.67 -15.97 4.72
C SER A 2 30.73 -17.04 4.22
N TYR A 3 30.98 -17.53 3.01
CA TYR A 3 30.37 -18.76 2.53
C TYR A 3 31.12 -19.93 3.12
N ASN A 4 30.43 -20.78 3.87
CA ASN A 4 31.02 -22.06 4.30
C ASN A 4 30.83 -23.06 3.16
N SER A 5 31.90 -23.34 2.44
CA SER A 5 31.95 -24.22 1.26
C SER A 5 32.17 -25.69 1.57
N ASP A 6 32.10 -26.13 2.82
CA ASP A 6 32.43 -27.46 3.24
C ASP A 6 31.21 -28.34 3.54
N LEU A 7 30.44 -28.66 2.53
CA LEU A 7 29.54 -29.81 2.55
C LEU A 7 29.99 -30.83 1.50
N ILE A 8 31.11 -31.50 1.80
CA ILE A 8 31.51 -32.70 1.10
C ILE A 8 30.67 -33.84 1.69
N TYR A 9 29.76 -34.40 0.92
CA TYR A 9 29.06 -35.63 1.27
C TYR A 9 29.96 -36.82 0.86
N PRO A 10 30.45 -37.60 1.81
CA PRO A 10 31.08 -38.88 1.48
C PRO A 10 29.96 -39.87 1.12
N ASN A 11 30.04 -40.46 -0.04
CA ASN A 11 29.17 -41.50 -0.58
C ASN A 11 27.96 -41.00 -1.42
N GLY A 12 28.20 -40.68 -2.64
CA GLY A 12 27.42 -40.95 -3.87
C GLY A 12 25.87 -40.93 -3.85
N SER A 13 25.23 -40.42 -2.81
CA SER A 13 23.80 -40.26 -2.77
C SER A 13 23.44 -38.84 -3.23
N SER A 14 22.63 -38.75 -4.28
CA SER A 14 22.05 -37.51 -4.79
C SER A 14 21.14 -36.89 -3.74
N GLY A 15 21.73 -36.19 -2.77
CA GLY A 15 20.99 -35.32 -1.86
C GLY A 15 20.62 -34.06 -2.61
N MET A 16 19.35 -33.71 -2.62
CA MET A 16 18.90 -32.36 -3.05
C MET A 16 19.69 -31.32 -2.27
N ALA A 17 20.51 -30.53 -2.95
CA ALA A 17 21.16 -29.39 -2.36
C ALA A 17 20.03 -28.45 -1.85
N ARG A 18 19.88 -28.30 -0.55
CA ARG A 18 19.03 -27.26 0.01
C ARG A 18 19.71 -25.94 -0.31
N ILE A 19 19.17 -25.22 -1.26
CA ILE A 19 19.54 -23.83 -1.47
C ILE A 19 19.18 -23.11 -0.19
N ALA A 20 20.17 -22.69 0.58
CA ALA A 20 19.94 -21.78 1.68
C ALA A 20 19.47 -20.45 1.06
N VAL A 21 18.16 -20.21 1.06
CA VAL A 21 17.62 -18.90 0.77
C VAL A 21 18.11 -17.99 1.89
N PRO A 22 18.86 -16.90 1.60
CA PRO A 22 19.24 -15.96 2.63
C PRO A 22 17.96 -15.51 3.34
N LEU A 23 17.93 -15.61 4.67
CA LEU A 23 16.91 -14.93 5.46
C LEU A 23 17.09 -13.44 5.16
N GLU A 24 16.13 -12.86 4.45
CA GLU A 24 16.08 -11.44 4.25
C GLU A 24 16.06 -10.81 5.65
N GLU A 25 17.11 -10.05 5.99
CA GLU A 25 17.19 -9.40 7.29
C GLU A 25 15.94 -8.53 7.43
N ALA A 26 15.20 -8.71 8.52
CA ALA A 26 14.01 -7.94 8.79
C ALA A 26 14.37 -6.44 8.73
N LYS A 27 13.84 -5.75 7.75
CA LYS A 27 14.12 -4.33 7.51
C LYS A 27 13.67 -3.53 8.74
N VAL A 28 14.61 -2.85 9.39
CA VAL A 28 14.31 -2.01 10.54
C VAL A 28 13.59 -0.76 10.06
N LEU A 29 12.39 -0.52 10.59
CA LEU A 29 11.62 0.68 10.28
C LEU A 29 12.33 1.93 10.83
N PRO A 30 12.26 3.08 10.14
CA PRO A 30 12.69 4.37 10.67
C PRO A 30 12.05 4.66 12.02
N ALA A 31 12.79 5.33 12.92
CA ALA A 31 12.31 5.62 14.27
C ALA A 31 10.96 6.35 14.29
N THR A 32 10.73 7.25 13.34
CA THR A 32 9.48 8.02 13.17
C THR A 32 8.25 7.13 12.99
N ILE A 33 8.41 5.97 12.32
CA ILE A 33 7.33 5.03 12.00
C ILE A 33 7.53 3.67 12.67
N SER A 34 8.37 3.59 13.69
CA SER A 34 8.63 2.33 14.41
C SER A 34 7.37 1.69 15.01
N SER A 35 6.36 2.49 15.34
CA SER A 35 5.06 2.06 15.83
C SER A 35 4.11 1.51 14.75
N TRP A 36 4.51 1.55 13.48
CA TRP A 36 3.68 1.02 12.38
C TRP A 36 3.83 -0.49 12.19
N ALA A 37 4.55 -1.14 13.08
CA ALA A 37 4.68 -2.60 13.06
C ALA A 37 3.32 -3.27 13.27
N VAL A 38 3.03 -4.29 12.45
CA VAL A 38 1.80 -5.07 12.52
C VAL A 38 2.17 -6.53 12.75
N ASN A 39 1.51 -7.17 13.70
CA ASN A 39 1.61 -8.61 13.88
C ASN A 39 0.37 -9.29 13.27
N PRO A 40 0.49 -9.96 12.12
CA PRO A 40 -0.63 -10.59 11.43
C PRO A 40 -1.41 -11.61 12.27
N ARG A 41 -0.77 -12.19 13.29
CA ARG A 41 -1.38 -13.24 14.14
C ARG A 41 -2.43 -12.69 15.12
N ASP A 42 -2.50 -11.38 15.29
CA ASP A 42 -3.44 -10.73 16.19
C ASP A 42 -4.81 -10.50 15.52
N TYR A 43 -4.92 -10.86 14.21
CA TYR A 43 -6.09 -10.58 13.38
C TYR A 43 -6.64 -11.84 12.72
N GLU A 44 -7.97 -11.90 12.63
CA GLU A 44 -8.71 -13.02 12.00
C GLU A 44 -8.84 -12.84 10.48
N PHE A 45 -9.01 -11.59 10.02
CA PHE A 45 -9.25 -11.27 8.63
C PHE A 45 -8.12 -10.44 8.03
N ASN A 46 -8.00 -10.55 6.71
CA ASN A 46 -7.11 -9.70 5.94
C ASN A 46 -7.74 -9.33 4.59
N SER A 47 -7.22 -8.27 4.00
CA SER A 47 -7.47 -7.83 2.63
C SER A 47 -6.17 -7.34 2.00
N THR A 48 -6.14 -7.25 0.69
CA THR A 48 -4.99 -6.70 -0.03
C THR A 48 -5.34 -5.35 -0.64
N MET A 49 -4.35 -4.46 -0.69
CA MET A 49 -4.53 -3.15 -1.28
C MET A 49 -3.29 -2.74 -2.07
N THR A 50 -3.49 -2.20 -3.27
CA THR A 50 -2.42 -1.58 -4.05
C THR A 50 -2.67 -0.08 -4.12
N ILE A 51 -1.79 0.69 -3.49
CA ILE A 51 -1.94 2.14 -3.30
C ILE A 51 -0.94 2.87 -4.19
N SER A 52 -1.37 3.96 -4.80
CA SER A 52 -0.50 4.97 -5.43
C SER A 52 -0.64 6.31 -4.72
N ILE A 53 0.39 7.14 -4.81
CA ILE A 53 0.39 8.51 -4.28
C ILE A 53 0.51 9.47 -5.45
N ASP A 54 -0.52 10.29 -5.64
CA ASP A 54 -0.54 11.27 -6.71
C ASP A 54 0.34 12.48 -6.37
N SER A 55 0.91 13.09 -7.41
CA SER A 55 1.61 14.38 -7.37
C SER A 55 2.89 14.42 -6.54
N ARG A 56 3.52 13.29 -6.24
CA ARG A 56 4.78 13.25 -5.52
C ARG A 56 5.81 12.37 -6.22
N ALA A 57 7.07 12.79 -6.19
CA ALA A 57 8.19 11.91 -6.50
C ALA A 57 8.38 10.93 -5.32
N ASP A 58 8.31 9.66 -5.62
CA ASP A 58 8.54 8.59 -4.65
C ASP A 58 10.04 8.30 -4.50
N PHE A 59 10.48 8.03 -3.26
CA PHE A 59 11.86 7.72 -2.94
C PHE A 59 11.98 6.34 -2.28
N ASP A 60 13.16 5.74 -2.41
CA ASP A 60 13.47 4.51 -1.69
C ASP A 60 13.42 4.75 -0.18
N GLY A 61 12.74 3.85 0.53
CA GLY A 61 12.51 3.98 1.95
C GLY A 61 11.25 4.77 2.33
N ASP A 62 10.43 5.16 1.34
CA ASP A 62 9.08 5.67 1.60
C ASP A 62 8.15 4.53 1.99
N PHE A 63 7.22 4.81 2.90
CA PHE A 63 6.23 3.84 3.39
C PHE A 63 4.82 4.42 3.38
N VAL A 64 3.85 3.54 3.13
CA VAL A 64 2.42 3.80 3.39
C VAL A 64 1.97 2.92 4.53
N GLY A 65 1.26 3.51 5.50
CA GLY A 65 0.59 2.81 6.58
C GLY A 65 -0.92 2.95 6.46
N VAL A 66 -1.65 1.87 6.73
CA VAL A 66 -3.11 1.82 6.83
C VAL A 66 -3.50 1.67 8.30
N PHE A 67 -4.49 2.45 8.75
CA PHE A 67 -4.82 2.57 10.17
C PHE A 67 -6.31 2.45 10.43
N VAL A 68 -6.64 1.92 11.61
CA VAL A 68 -7.93 2.09 12.26
C VAL A 68 -7.70 2.93 13.53
N GLY A 69 -8.21 4.15 13.54
CA GLY A 69 -7.85 5.10 14.59
C GLY A 69 -6.35 5.39 14.65
N SER A 70 -5.70 5.01 15.75
CA SER A 70 -4.24 5.16 15.91
C SER A 70 -3.46 3.87 15.66
N GLU A 71 -4.13 2.74 15.49
CA GLU A 71 -3.53 1.42 15.35
C GLU A 71 -3.19 1.13 13.89
N CYS A 72 -1.94 0.75 13.62
CA CYS A 72 -1.50 0.35 12.29
C CYS A 72 -2.03 -1.06 11.98
N ARG A 73 -2.71 -1.19 10.86
CA ARG A 73 -3.33 -2.42 10.35
C ARG A 73 -2.63 -2.98 9.12
N GLY A 74 -1.70 -2.23 8.56
CA GLY A 74 -0.89 -2.64 7.41
C GLY A 74 0.16 -1.60 7.09
N ILE A 75 1.32 -2.05 6.61
CA ILE A 75 2.40 -1.19 6.16
C ILE A 75 3.00 -1.77 4.88
N ALA A 76 3.33 -0.92 3.95
CA ALA A 76 4.05 -1.29 2.74
C ALA A 76 5.12 -0.26 2.41
N GLU A 77 6.24 -0.75 1.91
CA GLU A 77 7.28 0.05 1.28
C GLU A 77 6.98 0.24 -0.20
N ARG A 78 7.46 1.34 -0.77
CA ARG A 78 7.45 1.60 -2.20
C ARG A 78 8.06 0.44 -3.00
N ARG A 79 7.39 0.04 -4.08
CA ARG A 79 7.89 -0.94 -5.04
C ARG A 79 7.62 -0.48 -6.46
N GLU A 80 8.58 -0.76 -7.35
CA GLU A 80 8.39 -0.56 -8.78
C GLU A 80 7.47 -1.63 -9.36
N PHE A 81 6.49 -1.19 -10.15
CA PHE A 81 5.64 -2.08 -10.92
C PHE A 81 6.28 -2.36 -12.28
N ILE A 82 6.73 -3.58 -12.49
CA ILE A 82 7.63 -3.97 -13.59
C ILE A 82 7.00 -3.74 -14.99
N ILE A 83 5.67 -3.67 -15.09
CA ILE A 83 4.97 -3.59 -16.38
C ILE A 83 5.10 -2.21 -17.01
N ASP A 84 5.01 -1.15 -16.22
CA ASP A 84 5.00 0.24 -16.71
C ASP A 84 6.02 1.15 -16.03
N GLY A 85 6.80 0.62 -15.08
CA GLY A 85 7.80 1.38 -14.33
C GLY A 85 7.21 2.35 -13.31
N SER A 86 5.90 2.30 -13.05
CA SER A 86 5.27 3.08 -11.99
C SER A 86 5.66 2.56 -10.61
N TYR A 87 5.43 3.38 -9.60
CA TYR A 87 5.67 2.98 -8.21
C TYR A 87 4.35 2.85 -7.45
N ASN A 88 4.24 1.79 -6.66
CA ASN A 88 3.08 1.56 -5.82
C ASN A 88 3.46 0.94 -4.47
N TYR A 89 2.47 0.85 -3.59
CA TYR A 89 2.56 0.29 -2.26
C TYR A 89 1.56 -0.87 -2.16
N SER A 90 2.06 -2.11 -2.21
CA SER A 90 1.23 -3.31 -2.03
C SER A 90 1.19 -3.66 -0.55
N VAL A 91 0.06 -3.45 0.08
CA VAL A 91 -0.13 -3.64 1.52
C VAL A 91 -1.15 -4.74 1.79
N MET A 92 -0.86 -5.58 2.79
CA MET A 92 -1.84 -6.45 3.40
C MET A 92 -2.39 -5.75 4.64
N VAL A 93 -3.71 -5.60 4.69
CA VAL A 93 -4.43 -4.92 5.75
C VAL A 93 -5.16 -5.95 6.60
N TYR A 94 -5.05 -5.84 7.90
CA TYR A 94 -5.58 -6.80 8.86
C TYR A 94 -6.66 -6.19 9.74
N SER A 95 -7.69 -6.98 10.07
CA SER A 95 -8.76 -6.58 10.97
C SER A 95 -9.42 -7.78 11.64
N ASN A 96 -10.12 -7.52 12.74
CA ASN A 96 -11.00 -8.46 13.42
C ASN A 96 -12.48 -8.13 13.22
N VAL A 97 -12.79 -7.00 12.57
CA VAL A 97 -14.16 -6.50 12.40
C VAL A 97 -14.37 -5.98 10.99
N GLU A 98 -15.45 -6.41 10.36
CA GLU A 98 -15.93 -5.89 9.09
C GLU A 98 -16.41 -4.43 9.23
N GLY A 99 -16.19 -3.62 8.20
CA GLY A 99 -16.67 -2.24 8.14
C GLY A 99 -15.86 -1.25 8.98
N GLU A 100 -14.71 -1.65 9.57
CA GLU A 100 -13.82 -0.69 10.22
C GLU A 100 -13.34 0.37 9.23
N LYS A 101 -13.34 1.61 9.66
CA LYS A 101 -12.90 2.74 8.84
C LYS A 101 -11.39 2.82 8.77
N LEU A 102 -10.85 2.54 7.58
CA LEU A 102 -9.44 2.66 7.28
C LEU A 102 -9.07 4.10 6.95
N THR A 103 -7.91 4.52 7.43
CA THR A 103 -7.27 5.82 7.14
C THR A 103 -5.83 5.58 6.72
N PHE A 104 -5.21 6.56 6.06
CA PHE A 104 -3.93 6.39 5.39
C PHE A 104 -2.92 7.43 5.84
N LYS A 105 -1.69 6.97 6.05
CA LYS A 105 -0.54 7.84 6.30
C LYS A 105 0.62 7.44 5.40
N TYR A 106 1.38 8.43 4.98
CA TYR A 106 2.58 8.26 4.18
C TYR A 106 3.78 8.80 4.94
N TYR A 107 4.86 8.05 4.95
CA TYR A 107 6.16 8.48 5.46
C TYR A 107 7.07 8.80 4.28
N SER A 108 7.59 10.04 4.27
CA SER A 108 8.59 10.49 3.32
C SER A 108 9.98 10.23 3.88
N SER A 109 10.75 9.41 3.23
CA SER A 109 12.15 9.15 3.60
C SER A 109 13.04 10.37 3.37
N LEU A 110 12.69 11.20 2.39
CA LEU A 110 13.43 12.41 2.05
C LEU A 110 13.34 13.46 3.14
N ASP A 111 12.14 13.70 3.66
CA ASP A 111 11.87 14.77 4.64
C ASP A 111 11.82 14.24 6.07
N GLY A 112 11.70 12.92 6.25
CA GLY A 112 11.48 12.29 7.55
C GLY A 112 10.08 12.57 8.14
N GLU A 113 9.15 13.06 7.33
CA GLU A 113 7.81 13.50 7.75
C GLU A 113 6.74 12.44 7.52
N VAL A 114 5.70 12.47 8.37
CA VAL A 114 4.48 11.67 8.20
C VAL A 114 3.36 12.59 7.72
N ILE A 115 2.75 12.23 6.60
CA ILE A 115 1.63 12.94 5.98
C ILE A 115 0.38 12.09 6.12
N SER A 116 -0.70 12.67 6.64
CA SER A 116 -2.02 12.02 6.69
C SER A 116 -2.84 12.41 5.46
N TYR A 117 -3.56 11.43 4.91
CA TYR A 117 -4.44 11.60 3.77
C TYR A 117 -5.90 11.66 4.22
N GLY A 118 -6.75 12.31 3.42
CA GLY A 118 -8.18 12.48 3.72
C GLY A 118 -9.04 11.31 3.28
N GLU A 119 -8.55 10.48 2.38
CA GLU A 119 -9.26 9.31 1.88
C GLU A 119 -9.53 8.32 3.01
N THR A 120 -10.66 7.66 2.90
CA THR A 120 -11.06 6.61 3.84
C THR A 120 -11.72 5.47 3.10
N LEU A 121 -11.63 4.27 3.64
CA LEU A 121 -12.23 3.07 3.09
C LEU A 121 -12.78 2.21 4.23
N GLU A 122 -13.84 1.46 3.97
CA GLU A 122 -14.34 0.47 4.91
C GLU A 122 -13.64 -0.88 4.66
N PHE A 123 -13.17 -1.51 5.71
CA PHE A 123 -12.54 -2.82 5.62
C PHE A 123 -13.56 -3.89 5.26
N ALA A 124 -13.23 -4.72 4.27
CA ALA A 124 -13.95 -5.95 3.98
C ALA A 124 -12.96 -7.12 3.88
N ALA A 125 -13.26 -8.22 4.52
CA ALA A 125 -12.40 -9.40 4.56
C ALA A 125 -12.26 -10.03 3.17
N ASN A 126 -11.04 -10.48 2.84
CA ASN A 126 -10.69 -11.12 1.57
C ASN A 126 -10.91 -10.24 0.33
N GLU A 127 -11.11 -8.94 0.50
CA GLU A 127 -11.27 -8.00 -0.61
C GLU A 127 -9.90 -7.60 -1.18
N ASN A 128 -9.92 -7.18 -2.45
CA ASN A 128 -8.74 -6.68 -3.15
C ASN A 128 -9.01 -5.25 -3.66
N TYR A 129 -8.43 -4.27 -2.98
CA TYR A 129 -8.58 -2.85 -3.30
C TYR A 129 -7.49 -2.39 -4.27
N GLY A 130 -7.81 -2.37 -5.54
CA GLY A 130 -6.89 -2.01 -6.60
C GLY A 130 -5.91 -3.13 -6.98
N ASN A 131 -5.14 -2.84 -8.01
CA ASN A 131 -4.09 -3.72 -8.53
C ASN A 131 -3.02 -2.86 -9.19
N GLY A 132 -1.96 -3.47 -9.74
CA GLY A 132 -0.85 -2.73 -10.35
C GLY A 132 -1.24 -1.83 -11.52
N LEU A 133 -2.37 -2.08 -12.20
CA LEU A 133 -2.85 -1.26 -13.33
C LEU A 133 -3.94 -0.26 -12.91
N SER A 134 -4.61 -0.51 -11.80
CA SER A 134 -5.68 0.36 -11.27
C SER A 134 -5.54 0.41 -9.74
N THR A 135 -4.74 1.33 -9.29
CA THR A 135 -4.40 1.50 -7.87
C THR A 135 -5.48 2.29 -7.12
N PHE A 136 -5.50 2.14 -5.79
CA PHE A 136 -6.20 3.05 -4.91
C PHE A 136 -5.36 4.31 -4.73
N GLY A 137 -5.79 5.41 -5.35
CA GLY A 137 -5.05 6.68 -5.33
C GLY A 137 -5.21 7.43 -4.01
N LEU A 138 -4.10 7.87 -3.43
CA LEU A 138 -4.08 8.86 -2.35
C LEU A 138 -3.66 10.19 -2.95
N SER A 139 -4.49 11.23 -2.81
CA SER A 139 -4.23 12.55 -3.36
C SER A 139 -3.95 13.57 -2.27
N ARG A 140 -2.87 14.32 -2.43
CA ARG A 140 -2.49 15.39 -1.49
C ARG A 140 -3.38 16.65 -1.59
N GLU A 141 -4.40 16.66 -2.40
CA GLU A 141 -5.30 17.80 -2.57
C GLU A 141 -6.28 18.04 -1.42
N THR A 142 -5.92 17.68 -0.20
CA THR A 142 -6.44 18.40 0.93
C THR A 142 -5.52 19.60 1.14
N GLY A 143 -5.90 20.70 0.51
CA GLY A 143 -5.25 21.97 0.75
C GLY A 143 -5.14 22.23 2.26
N LYS A 144 -4.28 23.13 2.62
CA LYS A 144 -3.88 23.58 3.97
C LYS A 144 -5.02 23.75 5.02
N TYR A 145 -6.25 23.34 4.68
CA TYR A 145 -7.48 23.53 5.45
C TYR A 145 -8.46 22.36 5.43
N GLY A 146 -8.04 21.12 5.19
CA GLY A 146 -8.86 19.93 5.53
C GLY A 146 -10.28 19.88 4.94
N GLN A 147 -10.53 20.53 3.81
CA GLN A 147 -11.81 20.43 3.11
C GLN A 147 -11.67 19.34 2.02
N PRO A 148 -12.53 18.33 2.00
CA PRO A 148 -12.59 17.41 0.89
C PRO A 148 -12.94 18.21 -0.36
N ILE A 149 -12.14 18.09 -1.41
CA ILE A 149 -12.52 18.60 -2.72
C ILE A 149 -13.72 17.77 -3.13
N SER A 150 -14.89 18.41 -3.08
CA SER A 150 -16.12 17.84 -3.59
C SER A 150 -15.88 17.38 -5.01
N TYR A 151 -16.02 16.09 -5.27
CA TYR A 151 -16.16 15.57 -6.62
C TYR A 151 -17.44 16.17 -7.19
N GLY A 152 -17.30 17.32 -7.84
CA GLY A 152 -18.36 17.90 -8.64
C GLY A 152 -18.49 17.03 -9.88
N ILE A 153 -19.48 16.16 -9.92
CA ILE A 153 -19.96 15.63 -11.21
C ILE A 153 -20.39 16.88 -11.98
N SER A 154 -19.55 17.30 -12.94
CA SER A 154 -19.94 18.34 -13.86
C SER A 154 -21.29 17.93 -14.45
N LYS A 155 -22.28 18.82 -14.36
CA LYS A 155 -23.59 18.58 -14.98
C LYS A 155 -23.35 18.02 -16.36
N ALA A 156 -23.89 16.84 -16.62
CA ALA A 156 -23.87 16.26 -17.94
C ALA A 156 -24.32 17.36 -18.91
N TYR A 157 -23.47 17.69 -19.86
CA TYR A 157 -23.80 18.58 -20.96
C TYR A 157 -25.12 18.11 -21.55
N PRO A 158 -26.01 19.03 -21.96
CA PRO A 158 -27.28 18.59 -22.50
C PRO A 158 -27.02 17.61 -23.62
N ASN A 159 -27.67 16.46 -23.53
CA ASN A 159 -27.57 15.40 -24.53
C ASN A 159 -27.92 15.99 -25.90
N PRO A 160 -27.04 15.95 -26.91
CA PRO A 160 -27.31 16.52 -28.21
C PRO A 160 -28.46 15.85 -28.99
N PHE A 161 -29.09 14.82 -28.38
CA PHE A 161 -30.19 14.07 -28.99
C PHE A 161 -31.59 14.48 -28.53
N ASN A 162 -31.77 15.65 -27.93
CA ASN A 162 -33.10 16.18 -27.72
C ASN A 162 -33.37 17.34 -28.70
N PRO A 163 -33.79 17.06 -29.95
CA PRO A 163 -34.18 18.09 -30.86
C PRO A 163 -35.49 18.68 -30.37
N VAL A 164 -35.46 19.90 -29.85
CA VAL A 164 -36.67 20.72 -29.63
C VAL A 164 -37.17 21.07 -31.02
N THR A 165 -38.22 20.38 -31.46
CA THR A 165 -38.96 20.77 -32.65
C THR A 165 -40.04 21.73 -32.18
N SER A 166 -39.85 23.03 -32.37
CA SER A 166 -40.88 24.05 -32.27
C SER A 166 -41.65 24.16 -33.59
N PHE A 167 -42.94 23.94 -33.56
CA PHE A 167 -43.89 24.30 -34.62
C PHE A 167 -44.31 25.77 -34.44
#